data_34e18bc40821d1889585d617174fdd5e
#
_entry.id   34e18bc40821d1889585d617174fdd5e
#
_cell.length_a   1.000
_cell.length_b   1.000
_cell.length_c   1.000
_cell.angle_alpha   90.00
_cell.angle_beta   90.00
_cell.angle_gamma   90.00
#
_symmetry.space_group_name_H-M   'P 1'
#
loop_
_entity.id
_entity.type
_entity.pdbx_description
1 polymer ?
#
loop_
_entity_poly.entity_id
_entity_poly.type
_entity_poly.pdbx_seq_one_letter_code
_entity_poly.pdbx_strand_id
1 'polypeptide(L)'
;MFFLFEDIKANGGRIGKGSGQVIDDTASGELVSSLAVDYITNAKIAKGAHLQMCYPPELLVVPSPVAIFKGTPKLDAAKKFVDYLLSKEAQTLVAKQGTIPVREDVEIPAKFNLPTPKAALEKSIKIDYKEAVKTKEETIKKFSDIMQVKK
;
A
#
# COMPACT_ATOMS: atom_id res chain seq x y z
N MET A 1 6.45 12.36 -15.22
CA MET A 1 5.72 11.26 -14.55
C MET A 1 4.95 10.37 -15.54
N PHE A 2 4.19 10.92 -16.48
CA PHE A 2 3.37 10.10 -17.39
C PHE A 2 4.20 9.28 -18.40
N PHE A 3 5.37 9.71 -18.81
CA PHE A 3 6.29 8.93 -19.68
C PHE A 3 6.56 7.52 -19.17
N LEU A 4 6.70 7.33 -17.85
CA LEU A 4 6.87 6.00 -17.27
C LEU A 4 5.68 5.08 -17.56
N PHE A 5 4.46 5.58 -17.52
CA PHE A 5 3.26 4.79 -17.82
C PHE A 5 3.12 4.51 -19.31
N GLU A 6 3.57 5.42 -20.19
CA GLU A 6 3.66 5.21 -21.64
C GLU A 6 4.66 4.09 -21.94
N ASP A 7 5.84 4.09 -21.30
CA ASP A 7 6.83 3.04 -21.43
C ASP A 7 6.35 1.70 -20.89
N ILE A 8 5.71 1.69 -19.71
CA ILE A 8 5.10 0.48 -19.13
C ILE A 8 4.07 -0.09 -20.11
N LYS A 9 3.21 0.76 -20.69
CA LYS A 9 2.20 0.34 -21.64
C LYS A 9 2.81 -0.21 -22.93
N ALA A 10 3.82 0.45 -23.46
CA ALA A 10 4.55 0.02 -24.68
C ALA A 10 5.23 -1.35 -24.48
N ASN A 11 5.67 -1.65 -23.24
CA ASN A 11 6.25 -2.94 -22.87
C ASN A 11 5.21 -4.01 -22.44
N GLY A 12 3.95 -3.84 -22.81
CA GLY A 12 2.89 -4.82 -22.53
C GLY A 12 2.29 -4.72 -21.11
N GLY A 13 2.63 -3.67 -20.38
CA GLY A 13 2.05 -3.44 -19.04
C GLY A 13 0.53 -3.28 -19.08
N ARG A 14 -0.13 -3.81 -18.08
CA ARG A 14 -1.60 -3.81 -17.95
C ARG A 14 -2.03 -3.42 -16.55
N ILE A 15 -3.25 -2.92 -16.43
CA ILE A 15 -3.91 -2.67 -15.15
C ILE A 15 -4.71 -3.90 -14.74
N GLY A 16 -4.43 -4.43 -13.55
CA GLY A 16 -5.22 -5.50 -12.96
C GLY A 16 -6.43 -4.96 -12.19
N LYS A 17 -7.30 -5.86 -11.77
CA LYS A 17 -8.50 -5.52 -10.97
C LYS A 17 -8.17 -5.10 -9.53
N GLY A 18 -6.96 -5.36 -9.06
CA GLY A 18 -6.49 -4.99 -7.73
C GLY A 18 -5.24 -5.77 -7.34
N SER A 19 -4.62 -5.37 -6.21
CA SER A 19 -3.36 -5.94 -5.73
C SER A 19 -3.41 -7.46 -5.55
N GLY A 20 -4.54 -8.00 -5.07
CA GLY A 20 -4.69 -9.45 -4.89
C GLY A 20 -4.49 -10.23 -6.19
N GLN A 21 -5.14 -9.78 -7.28
CA GLN A 21 -5.04 -10.44 -8.58
C GLN A 21 -3.62 -10.33 -9.17
N VAL A 22 -3.04 -9.12 -9.22
CA VAL A 22 -1.72 -8.96 -9.84
C VAL A 22 -0.63 -9.70 -9.09
N ILE A 23 -0.79 -9.91 -7.77
CA ILE A 23 0.10 -10.74 -6.97
C ILE A 23 -0.09 -12.23 -7.32
N ASP A 24 -1.31 -12.70 -7.53
CA ASP A 24 -1.58 -14.09 -7.94
C ASP A 24 -1.03 -14.36 -9.34
N ASP A 25 -1.23 -13.44 -10.28
CA ASP A 25 -0.71 -13.53 -11.65
C ASP A 25 0.84 -13.54 -11.65
N THR A 26 1.47 -12.79 -10.72
CA THR A 26 2.93 -12.82 -10.56
C THR A 26 3.39 -14.13 -9.91
N ALA A 27 2.68 -14.62 -8.91
CA ALA A 27 3.02 -15.87 -8.23
C ALA A 27 2.88 -17.10 -9.14
N SER A 28 1.94 -17.08 -10.08
CA SER A 28 1.74 -18.14 -11.07
C SER A 28 2.72 -18.06 -12.26
N GLY A 29 3.49 -16.98 -12.37
CA GLY A 29 4.40 -16.74 -13.51
C GLY A 29 3.73 -16.14 -14.75
N GLU A 30 2.45 -15.76 -14.69
CA GLU A 30 1.77 -15.04 -15.78
C GLU A 30 2.34 -13.63 -15.96
N LEU A 31 2.77 -12.99 -14.86
CA LEU A 31 3.48 -11.73 -14.86
C LEU A 31 4.89 -11.90 -14.30
N VAL A 32 5.85 -11.22 -14.92
CA VAL A 32 7.23 -11.18 -14.41
C VAL A 32 7.35 -10.32 -13.15
N SER A 33 6.60 -9.22 -13.11
CA SER A 33 6.58 -8.29 -11.97
C SER A 33 5.27 -7.53 -11.89
N SER A 34 4.95 -7.02 -10.71
CA SER A 34 3.75 -6.19 -10.49
C SER A 34 3.99 -5.14 -9.41
N LEU A 35 3.24 -4.03 -9.49
CA LEU A 35 3.10 -3.06 -8.41
C LEU A 35 1.88 -3.45 -7.56
N ALA A 36 2.10 -3.69 -6.29
CA ALA A 36 1.06 -4.12 -5.36
C ALA A 36 1.32 -3.61 -3.95
N VAL A 37 0.37 -3.81 -3.05
CA VAL A 37 0.54 -3.45 -1.64
C VAL A 37 1.32 -4.54 -0.89
N ASP A 38 2.18 -4.13 0.01
CA ASP A 38 3.13 -4.97 0.73
C ASP A 38 2.47 -6.02 1.61
N TYR A 39 1.46 -5.66 2.42
CA TYR A 39 0.83 -6.61 3.35
C TYR A 39 0.11 -7.78 2.64
N ILE A 40 -0.49 -7.55 1.45
CA ILE A 40 -1.11 -8.64 0.67
C ILE A 40 -0.02 -9.56 0.12
N THR A 41 1.07 -8.99 -0.38
CA THR A 41 2.22 -9.74 -0.87
C THR A 41 2.83 -10.59 0.24
N ASN A 42 3.07 -10.00 1.43
CA ASN A 42 3.59 -10.71 2.59
C ASN A 42 2.67 -11.85 3.05
N ALA A 43 1.35 -11.63 3.05
CA ALA A 43 0.40 -12.67 3.40
C ALA A 43 0.44 -13.86 2.43
N LYS A 44 0.70 -13.62 1.14
CA LYS A 44 0.84 -14.69 0.14
C LYS A 44 2.18 -15.41 0.24
N ILE A 45 3.29 -14.68 0.47
CA ILE A 45 4.60 -15.27 0.75
C ILE A 45 4.53 -16.17 1.99
N ALA A 46 3.86 -15.71 3.05
CA ALA A 46 3.66 -16.51 4.27
C ALA A 46 2.85 -17.80 4.04
N LYS A 47 2.05 -17.86 2.96
CA LYS A 47 1.30 -19.05 2.52
C LYS A 47 2.05 -19.91 1.48
N GLY A 48 3.32 -19.59 1.21
CA GLY A 48 4.17 -20.36 0.31
C GLY A 48 4.22 -19.86 -1.13
N ALA A 49 3.72 -18.67 -1.44
CA ALA A 49 3.87 -18.10 -2.78
C ALA A 49 5.36 -17.81 -3.08
N HIS A 50 5.84 -18.21 -4.25
CA HIS A 50 7.19 -17.94 -4.72
C HIS A 50 7.32 -16.50 -5.26
N LEU A 51 7.37 -15.56 -4.35
CA LEU A 51 7.45 -14.12 -4.64
C LEU A 51 8.62 -13.51 -3.88
N GLN A 52 9.24 -12.52 -4.52
CA GLN A 52 10.20 -11.64 -3.87
C GLN A 52 9.67 -10.22 -3.90
N MET A 53 9.66 -9.56 -2.75
CA MET A 53 9.27 -8.16 -2.64
C MET A 53 10.50 -7.27 -2.68
N CYS A 54 10.47 -6.27 -3.57
CA CYS A 54 11.53 -5.27 -3.70
C CYS A 54 10.98 -3.89 -3.33
N TYR A 55 11.71 -3.17 -2.48
CA TYR A 55 11.43 -1.79 -2.15
C TYR A 55 12.37 -0.88 -2.97
N PRO A 56 11.83 -0.02 -3.85
CA PRO A 56 12.64 0.94 -4.58
C PRO A 56 13.24 2.00 -3.62
N PRO A 57 14.23 2.78 -4.09
CA PRO A 57 14.82 3.86 -3.29
C PRO A 57 13.79 4.88 -2.80
N GLU A 58 12.79 5.19 -3.61
CA GLU A 58 11.66 6.07 -3.29
C GLU A 58 10.39 5.24 -3.10
N LEU A 59 9.68 5.47 -2.01
CA LEU A 59 8.46 4.75 -1.66
C LEU A 59 7.24 5.65 -1.78
N LEU A 60 6.11 5.07 -2.13
CA LEU A 60 4.80 5.67 -1.91
C LEU A 60 4.20 5.07 -0.64
N VAL A 61 4.34 5.80 0.48
CA VAL A 61 3.72 5.40 1.74
C VAL A 61 2.29 5.90 1.77
N VAL A 62 1.34 4.96 1.78
CA VAL A 62 -0.09 5.26 1.85
C VAL A 62 -0.58 4.91 3.25
N PRO A 63 -0.89 5.92 4.09
CA PRO A 63 -1.42 5.65 5.43
C PRO A 63 -2.84 5.07 5.36
N SER A 64 -3.15 4.15 6.28
CA SER A 64 -4.51 3.65 6.47
C SER A 64 -5.21 4.49 7.54
N PRO A 65 -6.05 5.47 7.17
CA PRO A 65 -6.67 6.37 8.13
C PRO A 65 -7.78 5.66 8.92
N VAL A 66 -7.94 6.05 10.18
CA VAL A 66 -9.10 5.72 11.00
C VAL A 66 -9.88 6.99 11.33
N ALA A 67 -11.20 6.91 11.31
CA ALA A 67 -12.05 8.05 11.64
C ALA A 67 -13.25 7.59 12.49
N ILE A 68 -13.72 8.50 13.34
CA ILE A 68 -14.94 8.30 14.13
C ILE A 68 -16.07 9.09 13.46
N PHE A 69 -17.20 8.44 13.19
CA PHE A 69 -18.37 9.13 12.65
C PHE A 69 -18.91 10.18 13.61
N LYS A 70 -19.12 11.41 13.13
CA LYS A 70 -19.55 12.57 13.91
C LYS A 70 -20.85 12.31 14.71
N GLY A 71 -21.76 11.50 14.18
CA GLY A 71 -23.07 11.20 14.80
C GLY A 71 -23.10 9.89 15.59
N THR A 72 -21.95 9.27 15.91
CA THR A 72 -21.98 7.99 16.63
C THR A 72 -22.59 8.13 18.02
N PRO A 73 -23.55 7.26 18.40
CA PRO A 73 -24.08 7.24 19.77
C PRO A 73 -23.12 6.61 20.79
N LYS A 74 -22.00 6.03 20.31
CA LYS A 74 -21.02 5.32 21.14
C LYS A 74 -19.63 5.97 21.08
N LEU A 75 -19.57 7.29 21.23
CA LEU A 75 -18.34 8.07 21.04
C LEU A 75 -17.19 7.58 21.95
N ASP A 76 -17.47 7.33 23.24
CA ASP A 76 -16.43 6.92 24.19
C ASP A 76 -15.88 5.51 23.87
N ALA A 77 -16.74 4.60 23.44
CA ALA A 77 -16.29 3.28 22.98
C ALA A 77 -15.44 3.39 21.69
N ALA A 78 -15.85 4.25 20.77
CA ALA A 78 -15.10 4.49 19.53
C ALA A 78 -13.71 5.10 19.82
N LYS A 79 -13.62 6.06 20.74
CA LYS A 79 -12.33 6.61 21.18
C LYS A 79 -11.43 5.54 21.79
N LYS A 80 -11.93 4.74 22.73
CA LYS A 80 -11.18 3.63 23.33
C LYS A 80 -10.68 2.64 22.29
N PHE A 81 -11.48 2.37 21.26
CA PHE A 81 -11.06 1.49 20.17
C PHE A 81 -9.93 2.10 19.34
N VAL A 82 -9.98 3.40 19.02
CA VAL A 82 -8.89 4.10 18.33
C VAL A 82 -7.63 4.09 19.18
N ASP A 83 -7.74 4.37 20.49
CA ASP A 83 -6.59 4.32 21.42
C ASP A 83 -5.98 2.91 21.44
N TYR A 84 -6.82 1.87 21.46
CA TYR A 84 -6.34 0.49 21.37
C TYR A 84 -5.61 0.22 20.04
N LEU A 85 -6.17 0.65 18.91
CA LEU A 85 -5.52 0.48 17.58
C LEU A 85 -4.12 1.12 17.53
N LEU A 86 -3.90 2.21 18.26
CA LEU A 86 -2.61 2.90 18.34
C LEU A 86 -1.71 2.36 19.46
N SER A 87 -2.18 1.40 20.26
CA SER A 87 -1.37 0.78 21.32
C SER A 87 -0.24 -0.09 20.77
N LYS A 88 0.78 -0.32 21.57
CA LYS A 88 1.88 -1.22 21.22
C LYS A 88 1.37 -2.64 20.94
N GLU A 89 0.40 -3.11 21.73
CA GLU A 89 -0.21 -4.42 21.57
C GLU A 89 -0.84 -4.59 20.18
N ALA A 90 -1.76 -3.67 19.80
CA ALA A 90 -2.41 -3.73 18.49
C ALA A 90 -1.42 -3.56 17.33
N GLN A 91 -0.47 -2.63 17.46
CA GLN A 91 0.54 -2.41 16.44
C GLN A 91 1.53 -3.59 16.30
N THR A 92 1.76 -4.35 17.37
CA THR A 92 2.49 -5.63 17.29
C THR A 92 1.71 -6.67 16.47
N LEU A 93 0.38 -6.72 16.60
CA LEU A 93 -0.46 -7.59 15.75
C LEU A 93 -0.40 -7.17 14.28
N VAL A 94 -0.43 -5.87 14.02
CA VAL A 94 -0.27 -5.29 12.66
C VAL A 94 1.07 -5.72 12.05
N ALA A 95 2.18 -5.58 12.78
CA ALA A 95 3.50 -5.99 12.31
C ALA A 95 3.59 -7.50 12.05
N LYS A 96 2.96 -8.33 12.89
CA LYS A 96 2.89 -9.80 12.70
C LYS A 96 2.12 -10.21 11.45
N GLN A 97 1.28 -9.34 10.91
CA GLN A 97 0.56 -9.56 9.63
C GLN A 97 1.34 -9.04 8.41
N GLY A 98 2.56 -8.56 8.59
CA GLY A 98 3.40 -8.08 7.49
C GLY A 98 3.04 -6.67 7.02
N THR A 99 2.48 -5.85 7.91
CA THR A 99 2.17 -4.43 7.67
C THR A 99 3.12 -3.57 8.50
N ILE A 100 3.58 -2.44 7.96
CA ILE A 100 4.42 -1.50 8.68
C ILE A 100 3.59 -0.87 9.81
N PRO A 101 3.99 -1.03 11.10
CA PRO A 101 3.28 -0.41 12.21
C PRO A 101 3.49 1.11 12.20
N VAL A 102 2.60 1.88 12.84
CA VAL A 102 2.78 3.33 13.01
C VAL A 102 3.68 3.70 14.20
N ARG A 103 4.08 2.72 15.00
CA ARG A 103 4.92 2.90 16.19
C ARG A 103 6.34 2.39 15.93
N GLU A 104 7.33 3.18 16.32
CA GLU A 104 8.74 2.81 16.19
C GLU A 104 9.21 1.79 17.27
N ASP A 105 8.48 1.71 18.40
CA ASP A 105 8.80 0.79 19.50
C ASP A 105 8.19 -0.61 19.32
N VAL A 106 7.72 -0.93 18.10
CA VAL A 106 7.20 -2.24 17.72
C VAL A 106 8.21 -2.96 16.86
N GLU A 107 8.56 -4.17 17.25
CA GLU A 107 9.44 -5.04 16.49
C GLU A 107 8.73 -5.59 15.25
N ILE A 108 9.35 -5.45 14.09
CA ILE A 108 8.88 -6.01 12.82
C ILE A 108 9.55 -7.38 12.62
N PRO A 109 8.76 -8.46 12.39
CA PRO A 109 9.34 -9.76 12.14
C PRO A 109 10.24 -9.78 10.90
N ALA A 110 11.51 -10.20 11.06
CA ALA A 110 12.52 -10.16 10.01
C ALA A 110 12.11 -10.90 8.71
N LYS A 111 11.25 -11.91 8.83
CA LYS A 111 10.74 -12.68 7.68
C LYS A 111 10.00 -11.84 6.63
N PHE A 112 9.51 -10.66 6.97
CA PHE A 112 8.78 -9.80 6.05
C PHE A 112 9.67 -8.81 5.31
N ASN A 113 10.92 -8.62 5.75
CA ASN A 113 11.87 -7.66 5.16
C ASN A 113 11.26 -6.24 4.98
N LEU A 114 10.41 -5.82 5.93
CA LEU A 114 9.77 -4.51 5.91
C LEU A 114 10.74 -3.44 6.41
N PRO A 115 10.70 -2.23 5.85
CA PRO A 115 11.39 -1.09 6.45
C PRO A 115 10.76 -0.71 7.80
N THR A 116 11.54 -0.09 8.67
CA THR A 116 10.98 0.52 9.88
C THR A 116 10.06 1.69 9.51
N PRO A 117 9.11 2.10 10.38
CA PRO A 117 8.27 3.28 10.12
C PRO A 117 9.09 4.50 9.73
N LYS A 118 10.15 4.78 10.47
CA LYS A 118 11.06 5.90 10.20
C LYS A 118 11.72 5.77 8.82
N ALA A 119 12.31 4.62 8.51
CA ALA A 119 12.96 4.40 7.21
C ALA A 119 11.97 4.48 6.04
N ALA A 120 10.73 4.01 6.23
CA ALA A 120 9.68 4.13 5.22
C ALA A 120 9.32 5.61 4.97
N LEU A 121 9.16 6.41 6.03
CA LEU A 121 8.85 7.84 5.92
C LEU A 121 9.99 8.66 5.30
N GLU A 122 11.25 8.34 5.65
CA GLU A 122 12.43 8.99 5.06
C GLU A 122 12.54 8.75 3.55
N LYS A 123 12.14 7.57 3.09
CA LYS A 123 12.12 7.20 1.67
C LYS A 123 10.83 7.60 0.95
N SER A 124 9.82 8.05 1.69
CA SER A 124 8.52 8.38 1.10
C SER A 124 8.59 9.66 0.28
N ILE A 125 8.06 9.59 -0.94
CA ILE A 125 7.81 10.78 -1.74
C ILE A 125 6.83 11.69 -1.00
N LYS A 126 7.09 13.00 -1.03
CA LYS A 126 6.18 13.99 -0.42
C LYS A 126 5.01 14.26 -1.35
N ILE A 127 3.80 14.04 -0.87
CA ILE A 127 2.57 14.30 -1.61
C ILE A 127 1.95 15.60 -1.11
N ASP A 128 1.74 16.56 -2.00
CA ASP A 128 0.84 17.66 -1.74
C ASP A 128 -0.60 17.21 -1.96
N TYR A 129 -1.28 16.83 -0.88
CA TYR A 129 -2.66 16.34 -0.94
C TYR A 129 -3.65 17.41 -1.43
N LYS A 130 -3.38 18.70 -1.22
CA LYS A 130 -4.25 19.76 -1.72
C LYS A 130 -4.18 19.86 -3.23
N GLU A 131 -2.98 19.77 -3.79
CA GLU A 131 -2.79 19.76 -5.22
C GLU A 131 -3.28 18.43 -5.84
N ALA A 132 -3.02 17.29 -5.20
CA ALA A 132 -3.51 16.00 -5.64
C ALA A 132 -5.05 15.94 -5.74
N VAL A 133 -5.77 16.59 -4.82
CA VAL A 133 -7.24 16.69 -4.88
C VAL A 133 -7.70 17.55 -6.05
N LYS A 134 -7.04 18.70 -6.31
CA LYS A 134 -7.40 19.60 -7.42
C LYS A 134 -7.19 18.95 -8.79
N THR A 135 -6.08 18.21 -8.95
CA THR A 135 -5.68 17.60 -10.23
C THR A 135 -6.20 16.18 -10.41
N LYS A 136 -6.94 15.64 -9.44
CA LYS A 136 -7.35 14.24 -9.39
C LYS A 136 -8.03 13.77 -10.68
N GLU A 137 -9.05 14.49 -11.13
CA GLU A 137 -9.86 14.08 -12.29
C GLU A 137 -9.03 14.09 -13.58
N GLU A 138 -8.26 15.14 -13.80
CA GLU A 138 -7.36 15.28 -14.94
C GLU A 138 -6.30 14.18 -14.93
N THR A 139 -5.67 13.94 -13.77
CA THR A 139 -4.65 12.91 -13.60
C THR A 139 -5.21 11.51 -13.87
N ILE A 140 -6.39 11.18 -13.34
CA ILE A 140 -7.04 9.89 -13.57
C ILE A 140 -7.41 9.74 -15.04
N LYS A 141 -7.95 10.78 -15.68
CA LYS A 141 -8.29 10.75 -17.09
C LYS A 141 -7.04 10.45 -17.94
N LYS A 142 -5.97 11.22 -17.76
CA LYS A 142 -4.72 11.06 -18.51
C LYS A 142 -4.11 9.67 -18.30
N PHE A 143 -4.08 9.17 -17.06
CA PHE A 143 -3.64 7.81 -16.76
C PHE A 143 -4.51 6.76 -17.48
N SER A 144 -5.83 6.91 -17.44
CA SER A 144 -6.76 5.98 -18.08
C SER A 144 -6.62 5.96 -19.60
N ASP A 145 -6.38 7.14 -20.21
CA ASP A 145 -6.15 7.25 -21.64
C ASP A 145 -4.85 6.54 -22.06
N ILE A 146 -3.74 6.72 -21.31
CA ILE A 146 -2.46 6.04 -21.55
C ILE A 146 -2.60 4.53 -21.41
N MET A 147 -3.17 4.09 -20.28
CA MET A 147 -3.26 2.66 -19.96
C MET A 147 -4.43 1.96 -20.65
N GLN A 148 -5.28 2.70 -21.38
CA GLN A 148 -6.48 2.18 -22.08
C GLN A 148 -7.42 1.43 -21.14
N VAL A 149 -7.62 1.97 -19.93
CA VAL A 149 -8.57 1.43 -18.97
C VAL A 149 -10.00 1.70 -19.48
N LYS A 150 -10.72 0.65 -19.87
CA LYS A 150 -12.14 0.78 -20.22
C LYS A 150 -12.91 1.11 -18.94
N LYS A 151 -13.75 2.16 -19.02
CA LYS A 151 -14.68 2.53 -17.94
C LYS A 151 -15.77 1.47 -17.77
#